data_90478d4140d9b5ceb7e1b15fe2835210
#
_entry.id   90478d4140d9b5ceb7e1b15fe2835210
#
_cell.length_a   1.000
_cell.length_b   1.000
_cell.length_c   1.000
_cell.angle_alpha   90.00
_cell.angle_beta   90.00
_cell.angle_gamma   90.00
#
_symmetry.space_group_name_H-M   'P 1'
#
loop_
_entity.id
_entity.type
_entity.pdbx_description
1 polymer ?
#
loop_
_entity_poly.entity_id
_entity_poly.type
_entity_poly.pdbx_seq_one_letter_code
_entity_poly.pdbx_strand_id
1 'polypeptide(L)'
;MKCVAEIGLLIYPDCQLSAVYGMTDLFRIATEWTPEAERSYIRVTHWRRDPTEPRAPPVCSWDSHPNNDHKLDFVIVPPSIVMPEKMANLPDEAAWLSDRHGTGARVCSVCAGAFVLAESGLLQGRKITTHWAFADQLARRFPDIAVADQHMVLDDGDIITAGGILAWTDLGLTLVERLMGPSVMLATARFLLIDPPRNSQRPFAEFLPRFDHGDSSILRAQQSVHADPAGANGLTELSALAGLGERTFLRRFSAATGLKPTEYVQNARIAKARESLELTQDTVDQIAWDAGYEDTSAFRKVFKRLIGMTPNAYRLRFGVTA
;
A
#
# COMPACT_ATOMS: atom_id res chain seq x y z
N MET A 1 -5.24 -25.06 -25.32
CA MET A 1 -5.31 -24.16 -24.14
C MET A 1 -6.05 -22.90 -24.53
N LYS A 2 -6.95 -22.40 -23.67
CA LYS A 2 -7.73 -21.17 -23.92
C LYS A 2 -7.05 -20.00 -23.23
N CYS A 3 -6.80 -18.89 -23.92
CA CYS A 3 -6.41 -17.65 -23.30
C CYS A 3 -7.59 -17.09 -22.49
N VAL A 4 -7.43 -16.88 -21.19
CA VAL A 4 -8.49 -16.35 -20.33
C VAL A 4 -8.37 -14.84 -20.18
N ALA A 5 -7.18 -14.28 -20.31
CA ALA A 5 -6.93 -12.83 -20.32
C ALA A 5 -5.53 -12.54 -20.86
N GLU A 6 -5.34 -11.34 -21.42
CA GLU A 6 -4.03 -10.74 -21.68
C GLU A 6 -3.73 -9.67 -20.63
N ILE A 7 -2.58 -9.81 -19.94
CA ILE A 7 -2.10 -8.89 -18.92
C ILE A 7 -0.84 -8.19 -19.42
N GLY A 8 -0.92 -6.88 -19.65
CA GLY A 8 0.21 -6.02 -19.98
C GLY A 8 0.90 -5.49 -18.74
N LEU A 9 2.23 -5.65 -18.65
CA LEU A 9 3.06 -5.10 -17.60
C LEU A 9 3.81 -3.88 -18.16
N LEU A 10 3.53 -2.68 -17.61
CA LEU A 10 4.16 -1.44 -18.06
C LEU A 10 5.58 -1.34 -17.47
N ILE A 11 6.59 -1.22 -18.32
CA ILE A 11 7.98 -0.97 -17.93
C ILE A 11 8.26 0.53 -18.16
N TYR A 12 8.48 1.26 -17.09
CA TYR A 12 8.82 2.69 -17.08
C TYR A 12 10.17 2.91 -16.35
N PRO A 13 10.82 4.06 -16.48
CA PRO A 13 12.08 4.36 -15.78
C PRO A 13 11.97 4.11 -14.28
N ASP A 14 12.94 3.42 -13.71
CA ASP A 14 13.03 3.03 -12.30
C ASP A 14 11.86 2.17 -11.78
N CYS A 15 11.07 1.53 -12.65
CA CYS A 15 10.12 0.54 -12.19
C CYS A 15 10.84 -0.69 -11.61
N GLN A 16 10.19 -1.36 -10.65
CA GLN A 16 10.71 -2.57 -10.04
C GLN A 16 10.66 -3.75 -11.03
N LEU A 17 11.77 -4.05 -11.70
CA LEU A 17 11.84 -5.14 -12.68
C LEU A 17 11.57 -6.52 -12.06
N SER A 18 11.92 -6.72 -10.77
CA SER A 18 11.57 -7.97 -10.08
C SER A 18 10.05 -8.17 -9.95
N ALA A 19 9.25 -7.10 -9.88
CA ALA A 19 7.81 -7.21 -9.93
C ALA A 19 7.30 -7.59 -11.33
N VAL A 20 7.89 -7.01 -12.38
CA VAL A 20 7.55 -7.34 -13.78
C VAL A 20 7.81 -8.82 -14.06
N TYR A 21 9.02 -9.27 -13.82
CA TYR A 21 9.39 -10.67 -14.09
C TYR A 21 8.75 -11.64 -13.11
N GLY A 22 8.61 -11.25 -11.82
CA GLY A 22 7.95 -12.08 -10.82
C GLY A 22 6.47 -12.30 -11.11
N MET A 23 5.74 -11.28 -11.57
CA MET A 23 4.34 -11.45 -12.02
C MET A 23 4.26 -12.31 -13.28
N THR A 24 5.22 -12.16 -14.20
CA THR A 24 5.33 -13.02 -15.40
C THR A 24 5.44 -14.49 -15.01
N ASP A 25 6.34 -14.80 -14.06
CA ASP A 25 6.52 -16.15 -13.54
C ASP A 25 5.30 -16.65 -12.77
N LEU A 26 4.69 -15.80 -11.92
CA LEU A 26 3.50 -16.14 -11.15
C LEU A 26 2.35 -16.56 -12.06
N PHE A 27 2.05 -15.81 -13.12
CA PHE A 27 0.98 -16.13 -14.05
C PHE A 27 1.29 -17.37 -14.89
N ARG A 28 2.56 -17.58 -15.25
CA ARG A 28 3.02 -18.81 -15.91
C ARG A 28 2.83 -20.02 -15.00
N ILE A 29 3.26 -19.93 -13.73
CA ILE A 29 3.10 -20.98 -12.74
C ILE A 29 1.60 -21.29 -12.51
N ALA A 30 0.74 -20.28 -12.43
CA ALA A 30 -0.70 -20.48 -12.28
C ALA A 30 -1.29 -21.33 -13.43
N THR A 31 -0.79 -21.16 -14.63
CA THR A 31 -1.19 -21.96 -15.81
C THR A 31 -0.95 -23.46 -15.60
N GLU A 32 0.15 -23.84 -14.96
CA GLU A 32 0.50 -25.27 -14.73
C GLU A 32 -0.45 -25.96 -13.73
N TRP A 33 -1.15 -25.19 -12.89
CA TRP A 33 -2.10 -25.70 -11.91
C TRP A 33 -3.55 -25.76 -12.40
N THR A 34 -3.80 -25.42 -13.68
CA THR A 34 -5.12 -25.58 -14.27
C THR A 34 -5.43 -27.05 -14.51
N PRO A 35 -6.65 -27.55 -14.20
CA PRO A 35 -7.06 -28.91 -14.52
C PRO A 35 -6.90 -29.22 -16.01
N GLU A 36 -6.49 -30.45 -16.35
CA GLU A 36 -6.20 -30.84 -17.74
C GLU A 36 -7.40 -30.67 -18.67
N ALA A 37 -8.63 -30.87 -18.16
CA ALA A 37 -9.86 -30.71 -18.91
C ALA A 37 -10.20 -29.24 -19.23
N GLU A 38 -9.65 -28.27 -18.44
CA GLU A 38 -9.95 -26.84 -18.54
C GLU A 38 -8.69 -26.03 -18.86
N ARG A 39 -7.68 -26.63 -19.49
CA ARG A 39 -6.39 -25.99 -19.74
C ARG A 39 -6.55 -24.58 -20.29
N SER A 40 -6.30 -23.61 -19.42
CA SER A 40 -6.34 -22.19 -19.72
C SER A 40 -5.04 -21.53 -19.31
N TYR A 41 -4.73 -20.38 -19.92
CA TYR A 41 -3.52 -19.63 -19.63
C TYR A 41 -3.80 -18.12 -19.60
N ILE A 42 -2.95 -17.41 -18.89
CA ILE A 42 -2.87 -15.95 -18.91
C ILE A 42 -1.73 -15.57 -19.86
N ARG A 43 -2.03 -14.80 -20.90
CA ARG A 43 -1.01 -14.21 -21.77
C ARG A 43 -0.41 -13.01 -21.06
N VAL A 44 0.90 -12.97 -20.94
CA VAL A 44 1.62 -11.86 -20.31
C VAL A 44 2.43 -11.13 -21.37
N THR A 45 2.34 -9.81 -21.40
CA THR A 45 3.06 -8.94 -22.32
C THR A 45 3.76 -7.83 -21.58
N HIS A 46 4.96 -7.44 -22.00
CA HIS A 46 5.70 -6.31 -21.45
C HIS A 46 5.63 -5.14 -22.41
N TRP A 47 5.28 -3.98 -21.88
CA TRP A 47 5.09 -2.75 -22.64
C TRP A 47 6.05 -1.68 -22.16
N ARG A 48 6.81 -1.07 -23.06
CA ARG A 48 7.73 0.02 -22.73
C ARG A 48 7.83 1.00 -23.88
N ARG A 49 8.23 2.23 -23.59
CA ARG A 49 8.60 3.17 -24.66
C ARG A 49 9.88 2.73 -25.37
N ASP A 50 9.93 2.92 -26.66
CA ASP A 50 11.16 2.77 -27.43
C ASP A 50 12.11 3.94 -27.08
N PRO A 51 13.34 3.68 -26.61
CA PRO A 51 14.30 4.74 -26.32
C PRO A 51 14.65 5.60 -27.54
N THR A 52 14.49 5.06 -28.75
CA THR A 52 14.78 5.78 -30.01
C THR A 52 13.63 6.69 -30.45
N GLU A 53 12.42 6.44 -29.94
CA GLU A 53 11.22 7.21 -30.22
C GLU A 53 10.55 7.71 -28.93
N PRO A 54 11.17 8.66 -28.21
CA PRO A 54 10.77 9.03 -26.84
C PRO A 54 9.36 9.65 -26.74
N ARG A 55 8.72 10.01 -27.83
CA ARG A 55 7.33 10.52 -27.89
C ARG A 55 6.32 9.48 -28.37
N ALA A 56 6.77 8.30 -28.79
CA ALA A 56 5.86 7.23 -29.19
C ALA A 56 5.22 6.58 -27.93
N PRO A 57 3.98 6.08 -28.05
CA PRO A 57 3.36 5.34 -26.95
C PRO A 57 4.13 4.06 -26.66
N PRO A 58 3.98 3.48 -25.46
CA PRO A 58 4.55 2.18 -25.13
C PRO A 58 4.20 1.10 -26.17
N VAL A 59 5.20 0.32 -26.57
CA VAL A 59 5.08 -0.79 -27.52
C VAL A 59 5.34 -2.12 -26.81
N CYS A 60 4.78 -3.22 -27.32
CA CYS A 60 5.06 -4.54 -26.81
C CYS A 60 6.52 -4.90 -27.07
N SER A 61 7.28 -5.15 -26.01
CA SER A 61 8.70 -5.49 -26.07
C SER A 61 8.97 -6.97 -25.77
N TRP A 62 7.99 -7.66 -25.20
CA TRP A 62 8.05 -9.10 -24.93
C TRP A 62 6.63 -9.66 -24.79
N ASP A 63 6.44 -10.90 -25.24
CA ASP A 63 5.15 -11.57 -25.27
C ASP A 63 5.32 -13.06 -24.98
N SER A 64 4.58 -13.59 -24.02
CA SER A 64 4.58 -15.01 -23.67
C SER A 64 3.98 -15.90 -24.77
N HIS A 65 3.11 -15.35 -25.64
CA HIS A 65 2.42 -16.07 -26.70
C HIS A 65 2.36 -15.22 -27.98
N PRO A 66 3.50 -15.03 -28.68
CA PRO A 66 3.60 -14.17 -29.84
C PRO A 66 2.72 -14.64 -31.01
N ASN A 67 2.57 -13.78 -32.00
CA ASN A 67 1.78 -14.00 -33.23
C ASN A 67 0.25 -13.90 -33.08
N ASN A 68 -0.24 -13.24 -32.05
CA ASN A 68 -1.64 -12.88 -31.93
C ASN A 68 -1.78 -11.36 -31.73
N ASP A 69 -2.86 -10.78 -32.22
CA ASP A 69 -3.20 -9.38 -31.95
C ASP A 69 -3.31 -9.14 -30.44
N HIS A 70 -2.94 -7.95 -30.00
CA HIS A 70 -3.01 -7.56 -28.60
C HIS A 70 -4.39 -7.01 -28.25
N LYS A 71 -5.01 -7.63 -27.24
CA LYS A 71 -6.22 -7.12 -26.59
C LYS A 71 -6.01 -7.19 -25.08
N LEU A 72 -5.49 -6.13 -24.51
CA LEU A 72 -5.23 -6.07 -23.09
C LEU A 72 -6.53 -6.09 -22.28
N ASP A 73 -6.72 -7.11 -21.44
CA ASP A 73 -7.80 -7.18 -20.45
C ASP A 73 -7.38 -6.47 -19.17
N PHE A 74 -6.08 -6.48 -18.86
CA PHE A 74 -5.49 -5.78 -17.72
C PHE A 74 -4.18 -5.10 -18.12
N VAL A 75 -3.94 -3.93 -17.52
CA VAL A 75 -2.63 -3.28 -17.55
C VAL A 75 -2.17 -3.06 -16.11
N ILE A 76 -0.95 -3.47 -15.79
CA ILE A 76 -0.39 -3.32 -14.44
C ILE A 76 0.77 -2.34 -14.49
N VAL A 77 0.68 -1.30 -13.65
CA VAL A 77 1.76 -0.36 -13.36
C VAL A 77 2.53 -0.88 -12.14
N PRO A 78 3.75 -1.41 -12.32
CA PRO A 78 4.53 -1.98 -11.23
C PRO A 78 5.01 -0.92 -10.24
N PRO A 79 5.59 -1.31 -9.08
CA PRO A 79 6.23 -0.40 -8.16
C PRO A 79 7.39 0.36 -8.80
N SER A 80 7.75 1.52 -8.22
CA SER A 80 9.04 2.15 -8.45
C SER A 80 10.06 1.73 -7.39
N ILE A 81 11.36 1.65 -7.76
CA ILE A 81 12.47 1.45 -6.81
C ILE A 81 13.03 2.75 -6.27
N VAL A 82 12.60 3.89 -6.81
CA VAL A 82 12.91 5.22 -6.28
C VAL A 82 11.71 5.80 -5.54
N MET A 83 11.99 6.70 -4.62
CA MET A 83 10.94 7.39 -3.85
C MET A 83 10.10 8.28 -4.78
N PRO A 84 8.80 8.48 -4.47
CA PRO A 84 7.89 9.23 -5.34
C PRO A 84 8.38 10.65 -5.71
N GLU A 85 9.15 11.31 -4.83
CA GLU A 85 9.75 12.64 -5.10
C GLU A 85 10.81 12.62 -6.19
N LYS A 86 11.42 11.45 -6.43
CA LYS A 86 12.49 11.25 -7.40
C LYS A 86 12.01 10.59 -8.69
N MET A 87 10.76 10.18 -8.74
CA MET A 87 10.18 9.60 -9.94
C MET A 87 10.10 10.63 -11.06
N ALA A 88 10.44 10.22 -12.28
CA ALA A 88 10.25 11.05 -13.45
C ALA A 88 8.76 11.34 -13.71
N ASN A 89 8.45 12.46 -14.33
CA ASN A 89 7.12 12.71 -14.90
C ASN A 89 6.95 11.80 -16.13
N LEU A 90 5.81 11.11 -16.20
CA LEU A 90 5.52 10.06 -17.20
C LEU A 90 4.20 10.36 -17.96
N PRO A 91 4.06 11.55 -18.60
CA PRO A 91 2.82 11.96 -19.24
C PRO A 91 2.40 11.04 -20.40
N ASP A 92 3.37 10.48 -21.12
CA ASP A 92 3.07 9.61 -22.27
C ASP A 92 2.61 8.23 -21.81
N GLU A 93 3.20 7.68 -20.73
CA GLU A 93 2.74 6.46 -20.07
C GLU A 93 1.35 6.66 -19.46
N ALA A 94 1.10 7.81 -18.83
CA ALA A 94 -0.20 8.16 -18.27
C ALA A 94 -1.28 8.28 -19.35
N ALA A 95 -0.98 8.93 -20.47
CA ALA A 95 -1.88 9.01 -21.62
C ALA A 95 -2.17 7.61 -22.21
N TRP A 96 -1.15 6.77 -22.33
CA TRP A 96 -1.31 5.39 -22.81
C TRP A 96 -2.19 4.55 -21.87
N LEU A 97 -2.06 4.70 -20.55
CA LEU A 97 -2.92 4.04 -19.58
C LEU A 97 -4.40 4.46 -19.75
N SER A 98 -4.64 5.77 -19.94
CA SER A 98 -5.98 6.30 -20.19
C SER A 98 -6.58 5.73 -21.50
N ASP A 99 -5.77 5.64 -22.56
CA ASP A 99 -6.18 5.06 -23.85
C ASP A 99 -6.51 3.57 -23.71
N ARG A 100 -5.65 2.79 -23.05
CA ARG A 100 -5.93 1.35 -22.80
C ARG A 100 -7.18 1.14 -21.97
N HIS A 101 -7.38 1.94 -20.93
CA HIS A 101 -8.62 1.93 -20.16
C HIS A 101 -9.84 2.26 -21.04
N GLY A 102 -9.74 3.28 -21.89
CA GLY A 102 -10.79 3.66 -22.85
C GLY A 102 -11.15 2.55 -23.84
N THR A 103 -10.23 1.63 -24.13
CA THR A 103 -10.46 0.44 -24.98
C THR A 103 -10.98 -0.77 -24.18
N GLY A 104 -11.24 -0.62 -22.87
CA GLY A 104 -11.85 -1.63 -22.01
C GLY A 104 -10.90 -2.43 -21.13
N ALA A 105 -9.60 -2.12 -21.12
CA ALA A 105 -8.67 -2.73 -20.20
C ALA A 105 -8.90 -2.24 -18.76
N ARG A 106 -8.83 -3.14 -17.78
CA ARG A 106 -8.75 -2.76 -16.37
C ARG A 106 -7.33 -2.33 -16.04
N VAL A 107 -7.18 -1.24 -15.28
CA VAL A 107 -5.85 -0.74 -14.94
C VAL A 107 -5.54 -1.01 -13.48
N CYS A 108 -4.37 -1.60 -13.25
CA CYS A 108 -3.90 -1.93 -11.92
C CYS A 108 -2.63 -1.13 -11.60
N SER A 109 -2.42 -0.81 -10.32
CA SER A 109 -1.16 -0.24 -9.85
C SER A 109 -0.67 -0.90 -8.57
N VAL A 110 0.64 -0.90 -8.38
CA VAL A 110 1.28 -1.42 -7.17
C VAL A 110 2.18 -0.35 -6.56
N CYS A 111 2.03 -0.09 -5.25
CA CYS A 111 2.89 0.81 -4.48
C CYS A 111 2.98 2.21 -5.12
N ALA A 112 4.20 2.69 -5.40
CA ALA A 112 4.44 3.98 -6.07
C ALA A 112 3.92 4.05 -7.53
N GLY A 113 3.59 2.92 -8.15
CA GLY A 113 2.91 2.90 -9.46
C GLY A 113 1.57 3.64 -9.45
N ALA A 114 0.97 3.83 -8.27
CA ALA A 114 -0.23 4.65 -8.10
C ALA A 114 -0.03 6.12 -8.49
N PHE A 115 1.20 6.66 -8.38
CA PHE A 115 1.51 8.03 -8.81
C PHE A 115 1.44 8.16 -10.34
N VAL A 116 1.99 7.17 -11.06
CA VAL A 116 1.90 7.13 -12.54
C VAL A 116 0.44 7.01 -12.97
N LEU A 117 -0.33 6.14 -12.32
CA LEU A 117 -1.75 5.97 -12.62
C LEU A 117 -2.56 7.23 -12.27
N ALA A 118 -2.22 7.95 -11.20
CA ALA A 118 -2.89 9.19 -10.84
C ALA A 118 -2.70 10.30 -11.90
N GLU A 119 -1.54 10.35 -12.55
CA GLU A 119 -1.27 11.30 -13.66
C GLU A 119 -2.18 11.08 -14.87
N SER A 120 -2.72 9.87 -15.08
CA SER A 120 -3.66 9.59 -16.16
C SER A 120 -5.06 10.20 -15.96
N GLY A 121 -5.38 10.70 -14.76
CA GLY A 121 -6.69 11.19 -14.39
C GLY A 121 -7.72 10.11 -14.04
N LEU A 122 -7.41 8.82 -14.23
CA LEU A 122 -8.34 7.71 -14.00
C LEU A 122 -8.72 7.51 -12.53
N LEU A 123 -7.96 8.11 -11.59
CA LEU A 123 -8.20 7.97 -10.15
C LEU A 123 -9.04 9.11 -9.54
N GLN A 124 -9.45 10.10 -10.30
CA GLN A 124 -10.25 11.23 -9.79
C GLN A 124 -11.57 10.74 -9.19
N GLY A 125 -11.86 11.18 -7.96
CA GLY A 125 -13.06 10.82 -7.20
C GLY A 125 -13.12 9.38 -6.72
N ARG A 126 -12.07 8.59 -6.95
CA ARG A 126 -12.01 7.17 -6.56
C ARG A 126 -11.33 6.96 -5.21
N LYS A 127 -11.63 5.80 -4.62
CA LYS A 127 -10.94 5.30 -3.43
C LYS A 127 -9.92 4.27 -3.87
N ILE A 128 -8.65 4.48 -3.49
CA ILE A 128 -7.53 3.64 -3.90
C ILE A 128 -6.61 3.31 -2.72
N THR A 129 -5.71 2.34 -2.89
CA THR A 129 -4.58 2.14 -1.98
C THR A 129 -3.25 2.37 -2.67
N THR A 130 -2.25 2.70 -1.88
CA THR A 130 -0.83 2.76 -2.25
C THR A 130 -0.01 2.30 -1.05
N HIS A 131 1.32 2.37 -1.11
CA HIS A 131 2.15 2.09 0.06
C HIS A 131 1.78 3.05 1.21
N TRP A 132 1.60 2.52 2.41
CA TRP A 132 1.20 3.31 3.59
C TRP A 132 2.09 4.55 3.82
N ALA A 133 3.41 4.41 3.58
CA ALA A 133 4.36 5.54 3.73
C ALA A 133 4.18 6.65 2.67
N PHE A 134 3.51 6.37 1.57
CA PHE A 134 3.31 7.32 0.47
C PHE A 134 1.88 7.89 0.42
N ALA A 135 0.99 7.41 1.30
CA ALA A 135 -0.42 7.78 1.29
C ALA A 135 -0.65 9.29 1.41
N ASP A 136 0.00 9.92 2.38
CA ASP A 136 -0.07 11.37 2.60
C ASP A 136 0.45 12.19 1.41
N GLN A 137 1.53 11.72 0.78
CA GLN A 137 2.12 12.40 -0.35
C GLN A 137 1.21 12.30 -1.56
N LEU A 138 0.63 11.12 -1.82
CA LEU A 138 -0.32 10.93 -2.90
C LEU A 138 -1.57 11.80 -2.71
N ALA A 139 -2.15 11.80 -1.51
CA ALA A 139 -3.32 12.61 -1.18
C ALA A 139 -3.07 14.13 -1.32
N ARG A 140 -1.86 14.59 -0.99
CA ARG A 140 -1.49 16.01 -1.19
C ARG A 140 -1.30 16.38 -2.66
N ARG A 141 -0.69 15.49 -3.45
CA ARG A 141 -0.44 15.75 -4.88
C ARG A 141 -1.73 15.64 -5.69
N PHE A 142 -2.66 14.79 -5.27
CA PHE A 142 -3.92 14.51 -5.96
C PHE A 142 -5.09 14.56 -4.95
N PRO A 143 -5.56 15.75 -4.56
CA PRO A 143 -6.53 15.92 -3.46
C PRO A 143 -7.91 15.34 -3.74
N ASP A 144 -8.24 15.08 -5.01
CA ASP A 144 -9.51 14.45 -5.41
C ASP A 144 -9.50 12.91 -5.27
N ILE A 145 -8.38 12.32 -4.85
CA ILE A 145 -8.23 10.87 -4.65
C ILE A 145 -8.39 10.53 -3.17
N ALA A 146 -9.30 9.61 -2.85
CA ALA A 146 -9.45 9.09 -1.50
C ALA A 146 -8.46 7.93 -1.25
N VAL A 147 -7.39 8.18 -0.49
CA VAL A 147 -6.37 7.16 -0.19
C VAL A 147 -6.76 6.34 1.03
N ALA A 148 -6.83 5.02 0.88
CA ALA A 148 -7.15 4.03 1.91
C ALA A 148 -5.97 3.07 2.14
N ASP A 149 -4.92 3.59 2.73
CA ASP A 149 -3.61 2.95 2.96
C ASP A 149 -3.65 1.68 3.82
N GLN A 150 -4.73 1.47 4.57
CA GLN A 150 -4.90 0.26 5.38
C GLN A 150 -5.13 -1.01 4.55
N HIS A 151 -5.57 -0.91 3.30
CA HIS A 151 -5.82 -2.06 2.43
C HIS A 151 -4.56 -2.54 1.72
N MET A 152 -4.36 -3.86 1.63
CA MET A 152 -3.29 -4.42 0.81
C MET A 152 -3.66 -4.38 -0.68
N VAL A 153 -4.85 -4.81 -1.03
CA VAL A 153 -5.43 -4.68 -2.37
C VAL A 153 -6.80 -4.03 -2.23
N LEU A 154 -7.10 -3.08 -3.11
CA LEU A 154 -8.41 -2.46 -3.22
C LEU A 154 -8.88 -2.57 -4.67
N ASP A 155 -10.04 -3.19 -4.84
CA ASP A 155 -10.68 -3.42 -6.13
C ASP A 155 -11.88 -2.49 -6.27
N ASP A 156 -11.82 -1.59 -7.23
CA ASP A 156 -12.89 -0.65 -7.58
C ASP A 156 -13.49 -0.98 -8.98
N GLY A 157 -13.45 -2.26 -9.37
CA GLY A 157 -14.04 -2.78 -10.61
C GLY A 157 -13.07 -2.71 -11.80
N ASP A 158 -12.97 -1.56 -12.44
CA ASP A 158 -12.08 -1.30 -13.59
C ASP A 158 -10.68 -0.79 -13.16
N ILE A 159 -10.54 -0.36 -11.91
CA ILE A 159 -9.28 0.05 -11.30
C ILE A 159 -8.99 -0.85 -10.09
N ILE A 160 -7.78 -1.43 -10.03
CA ILE A 160 -7.35 -2.25 -8.90
C ILE A 160 -5.99 -1.73 -8.41
N THR A 161 -5.90 -1.41 -7.13
CA THR A 161 -4.68 -0.86 -6.56
C THR A 161 -4.14 -1.74 -5.45
N ALA A 162 -2.82 -1.85 -5.34
CA ALA A 162 -2.15 -2.65 -4.31
C ALA A 162 -1.10 -1.82 -3.56
N GLY A 163 -0.92 -2.10 -2.27
CA GLY A 163 -0.15 -1.32 -1.32
C GLY A 163 1.37 -1.46 -1.44
N GLY A 164 2.02 -2.23 -0.62
CA GLY A 164 3.48 -2.31 -0.48
C GLY A 164 4.26 -2.71 -1.73
N ILE A 165 5.59 -2.55 -1.68
CA ILE A 165 6.48 -2.82 -2.83
C ILE A 165 6.44 -4.28 -3.29
N LEU A 166 6.17 -5.23 -2.39
CA LEU A 166 5.97 -6.64 -2.72
C LEU A 166 4.49 -7.04 -2.85
N ALA A 167 3.55 -6.08 -2.81
CA ALA A 167 2.13 -6.36 -2.98
C ALA A 167 1.74 -6.76 -4.42
N TRP A 168 2.71 -6.79 -5.33
CA TRP A 168 2.51 -7.39 -6.64
C TRP A 168 2.20 -8.90 -6.55
N THR A 169 2.65 -9.59 -5.50
CA THR A 169 2.27 -10.98 -5.23
C THR A 169 0.79 -11.08 -4.85
N ASP A 170 0.32 -10.17 -3.99
CA ASP A 170 -1.10 -10.12 -3.57
C ASP A 170 -2.01 -9.78 -4.75
N LEU A 171 -1.62 -8.78 -5.57
CA LEU A 171 -2.34 -8.44 -6.80
C LEU A 171 -2.35 -9.60 -7.79
N GLY A 172 -1.20 -10.23 -8.02
CA GLY A 172 -1.05 -11.36 -8.94
C GLY A 172 -1.97 -12.53 -8.53
N LEU A 173 -1.95 -12.91 -7.25
CA LEU A 173 -2.84 -13.96 -6.73
C LEU A 173 -4.33 -13.57 -6.81
N THR A 174 -4.66 -12.29 -6.55
CA THR A 174 -6.03 -11.78 -6.70
C THR A 174 -6.51 -11.90 -8.17
N LEU A 175 -5.65 -11.60 -9.13
CA LEU A 175 -5.97 -11.76 -10.55
C LEU A 175 -6.08 -13.24 -10.95
N VAL A 176 -5.21 -14.12 -10.43
CA VAL A 176 -5.32 -15.58 -10.64
C VAL A 176 -6.64 -16.09 -10.08
N GLU A 177 -7.02 -15.70 -8.87
CA GLU A 177 -8.32 -16.09 -8.28
C GLU A 177 -9.49 -15.66 -9.17
N ARG A 178 -9.48 -14.42 -9.65
CA ARG A 178 -10.50 -13.85 -10.52
C ARG A 178 -10.63 -14.58 -11.87
N LEU A 179 -9.50 -14.93 -12.47
CA LEU A 179 -9.43 -15.45 -13.85
C LEU A 179 -9.47 -16.97 -13.93
N MET A 180 -8.94 -17.65 -12.92
CA MET A 180 -8.72 -19.10 -12.92
C MET A 180 -9.34 -19.81 -11.70
N GLY A 181 -9.90 -19.04 -10.77
CA GLY A 181 -10.59 -19.54 -9.58
C GLY A 181 -9.69 -19.78 -8.36
N PRO A 182 -10.33 -19.94 -7.16
CA PRO A 182 -9.62 -20.00 -5.89
C PRO A 182 -8.72 -21.24 -5.74
N SER A 183 -9.06 -22.35 -6.37
CA SER A 183 -8.25 -23.58 -6.31
C SER A 183 -6.89 -23.40 -6.98
N VAL A 184 -6.85 -22.76 -8.16
CA VAL A 184 -5.61 -22.46 -8.88
C VAL A 184 -4.81 -21.41 -8.11
N MET A 185 -5.45 -20.38 -7.57
CA MET A 185 -4.79 -19.37 -6.73
C MET A 185 -4.11 -20.01 -5.52
N LEU A 186 -4.80 -20.87 -4.76
CA LEU A 186 -4.23 -21.53 -3.60
C LEU A 186 -3.08 -22.49 -3.96
N ALA A 187 -3.18 -23.23 -5.08
CA ALA A 187 -2.11 -24.08 -5.56
C ALA A 187 -0.87 -23.26 -5.94
N THR A 188 -1.08 -22.15 -6.66
CA THR A 188 -0.01 -21.20 -7.02
C THR A 188 0.68 -20.61 -5.79
N ALA A 189 -0.09 -20.14 -4.80
CA ALA A 189 0.45 -19.57 -3.57
C ALA A 189 1.30 -20.60 -2.80
N ARG A 190 0.81 -21.85 -2.65
CA ARG A 190 1.55 -22.93 -1.99
C ARG A 190 2.84 -23.28 -2.71
N PHE A 191 2.81 -23.36 -4.03
CA PHE A 191 4.01 -23.67 -4.82
C PHE A 191 5.08 -22.58 -4.70
N LEU A 192 4.65 -21.31 -4.70
CA LEU A 192 5.54 -20.16 -4.54
C LEU A 192 5.96 -19.91 -3.07
N LEU A 193 5.44 -20.67 -2.11
CA LEU A 193 5.67 -20.49 -0.66
C LEU A 193 5.33 -19.07 -0.19
N ILE A 194 4.26 -18.50 -0.71
CA ILE A 194 3.73 -17.20 -0.30
C ILE A 194 2.34 -17.37 0.33
N ASP A 195 2.02 -16.49 1.26
CA ASP A 195 0.68 -16.44 1.84
C ASP A 195 -0.38 -16.14 0.76
N PRO A 196 -1.62 -16.64 0.90
CA PRO A 196 -2.77 -16.12 0.15
C PRO A 196 -2.86 -14.60 0.29
N PRO A 197 -3.56 -13.90 -0.63
CA PRO A 197 -3.57 -12.43 -0.65
C PRO A 197 -3.85 -11.83 0.73
N ARG A 198 -2.96 -10.96 1.17
CA ARG A 198 -3.07 -10.27 2.47
C ARG A 198 -4.13 -9.18 2.39
N ASN A 199 -4.86 -8.96 3.48
CA ASN A 199 -5.97 -8.01 3.48
C ASN A 199 -5.55 -6.58 3.91
N SER A 200 -4.42 -6.43 4.62
CA SER A 200 -4.10 -5.17 5.29
C SER A 200 -2.62 -4.88 5.38
N GLN A 201 -2.27 -3.60 5.20
CA GLN A 201 -0.94 -3.05 5.45
C GLN A 201 -0.71 -2.67 6.92
N ARG A 202 -1.76 -2.56 7.75
CA ARG A 202 -1.67 -2.08 9.14
C ARG A 202 -0.54 -2.70 9.98
N PRO A 203 -0.27 -4.02 9.90
CA PRO A 203 0.82 -4.61 10.67
C PRO A 203 2.21 -4.07 10.31
N PHE A 204 2.36 -3.52 9.11
CA PHE A 204 3.61 -2.98 8.58
C PHE A 204 3.68 -1.46 8.63
N ALA A 205 2.52 -0.79 8.78
CA ALA A 205 2.46 0.66 8.79
C ALA A 205 3.08 1.22 10.08
N GLU A 206 3.91 2.25 9.95
CA GLU A 206 4.49 2.98 11.06
C GLU A 206 3.77 4.32 11.25
N PHE A 207 3.79 4.81 12.48
CA PHE A 207 3.32 6.16 12.76
C PHE A 207 4.40 7.17 12.38
N LEU A 208 4.23 7.83 11.24
CA LEU A 208 5.14 8.85 10.72
C LEU A 208 4.50 10.25 10.89
N PRO A 209 4.70 10.89 12.06
CA PRO A 209 4.11 12.20 12.32
C PRO A 209 4.76 13.29 11.48
N ARG A 210 3.95 14.26 11.05
CA ARG A 210 4.44 15.44 10.33
C ARG A 210 4.87 16.53 11.30
N PHE A 211 6.04 17.13 11.05
CA PHE A 211 6.58 18.26 11.80
C PHE A 211 6.81 19.51 10.92
N ASP A 212 6.51 19.42 9.62
CA ASP A 212 6.76 20.44 8.60
C ASP A 212 5.58 21.40 8.33
N HIS A 213 4.54 21.35 9.19
CA HIS A 213 3.30 22.13 9.01
C HIS A 213 3.40 23.61 9.44
N GLY A 214 4.52 24.05 9.99
CA GLY A 214 4.79 25.46 10.32
C GLY A 214 4.03 26.02 11.55
N ASP A 215 3.15 25.26 12.22
CA ASP A 215 2.44 25.69 13.42
C ASP A 215 3.27 25.43 14.68
N SER A 216 4.01 26.44 15.15
CA SER A 216 4.92 26.33 16.29
C SER A 216 4.22 25.93 17.61
N SER A 217 2.97 26.34 17.80
CA SER A 217 2.18 25.95 18.98
C SER A 217 1.87 24.47 19.00
N ILE A 218 1.51 23.92 17.84
CA ILE A 218 1.20 22.50 17.70
C ILE A 218 2.51 21.67 17.73
N LEU A 219 3.61 22.17 17.14
CA LEU A 219 4.92 21.52 17.23
C LEU A 219 5.36 21.29 18.68
N ARG A 220 5.18 22.28 19.59
CA ARG A 220 5.49 22.09 21.01
C ARG A 220 4.69 20.93 21.64
N ALA A 221 3.41 20.85 21.36
CA ALA A 221 2.56 19.75 21.86
C ALA A 221 3.01 18.39 21.29
N GLN A 222 3.33 18.31 19.99
CA GLN A 222 3.85 17.10 19.38
C GLN A 222 5.18 16.67 19.99
N GLN A 223 6.11 17.61 20.19
CA GLN A 223 7.41 17.33 20.81
C GLN A 223 7.26 16.77 22.22
N SER A 224 6.32 17.30 23.01
CA SER A 224 6.01 16.77 24.35
C SER A 224 5.51 15.32 24.28
N VAL A 225 4.59 15.00 23.36
CA VAL A 225 4.08 13.63 23.17
C VAL A 225 5.20 12.68 22.76
N HIS A 226 6.13 13.11 21.89
CA HIS A 226 7.23 12.26 21.46
C HIS A 226 8.34 12.10 22.49
N ALA A 227 8.56 13.11 23.33
CA ALA A 227 9.51 13.03 24.45
C ALA A 227 9.05 12.01 25.51
N ASP A 228 7.77 11.98 25.81
CA ASP A 228 7.17 11.01 26.71
C ASP A 228 5.75 10.60 26.28
N PRO A 229 5.62 9.59 25.42
CA PRO A 229 4.30 9.12 24.98
C PRO A 229 3.44 8.55 26.12
N ALA A 230 4.08 8.00 27.17
CA ALA A 230 3.41 7.41 28.33
C ALA A 230 2.88 8.46 29.32
N GLY A 231 3.45 9.64 29.31
CA GLY A 231 3.13 10.71 30.27
C GLY A 231 1.72 11.28 30.16
N ALA A 232 1.46 12.29 30.97
CA ALA A 232 0.20 13.02 30.98
C ALA A 232 0.05 13.86 29.70
N ASN A 233 -0.59 13.28 28.68
CA ASN A 233 -0.83 13.87 27.37
C ASN A 233 -2.33 14.09 27.13
N GLY A 234 -3.02 14.56 28.17
CA GLY A 234 -4.45 14.91 28.07
C GLY A 234 -4.68 16.18 27.25
N LEU A 235 -5.95 16.42 26.87
CA LEU A 235 -6.31 17.59 26.07
C LEU A 235 -5.93 18.89 26.77
N THR A 236 -6.19 18.99 28.07
CA THR A 236 -5.94 20.19 28.87
C THR A 236 -4.43 20.49 28.94
N GLU A 237 -3.60 19.48 29.21
CA GLU A 237 -2.14 19.64 29.28
C GLU A 237 -1.56 20.04 27.93
N LEU A 238 -1.93 19.35 26.85
CA LEU A 238 -1.42 19.65 25.52
C LEU A 238 -1.86 21.02 25.01
N SER A 239 -3.09 21.44 25.32
CA SER A 239 -3.57 22.77 24.96
C SER A 239 -2.84 23.89 25.74
N ALA A 240 -2.55 23.64 27.02
CA ALA A 240 -1.77 24.55 27.84
C ALA A 240 -0.32 24.69 27.33
N LEU A 241 0.35 23.58 27.00
CA LEU A 241 1.68 23.58 26.37
C LEU A 241 1.71 24.33 25.04
N ALA A 242 0.65 24.21 24.25
CA ALA A 242 0.49 24.95 23.00
C ALA A 242 0.22 26.45 23.22
N GLY A 243 -0.16 26.87 24.43
CA GLY A 243 -0.62 28.24 24.74
C GLY A 243 -1.95 28.57 24.09
N LEU A 244 -2.86 27.60 23.97
CA LEU A 244 -4.13 27.73 23.25
C LEU A 244 -5.30 27.25 24.15
N GLY A 245 -6.47 27.85 23.96
CA GLY A 245 -7.68 27.25 24.51
C GLY A 245 -8.04 25.96 23.78
N GLU A 246 -8.65 25.00 24.48
CA GLU A 246 -8.92 23.63 24.01
C GLU A 246 -9.60 23.57 22.63
N ARG A 247 -10.65 24.37 22.40
CA ARG A 247 -11.35 24.41 21.10
C ARG A 247 -10.43 24.83 19.95
N THR A 248 -9.59 25.84 20.17
CA THR A 248 -8.62 26.33 19.17
C THR A 248 -7.53 25.30 18.95
N PHE A 249 -7.06 24.68 20.01
CA PHE A 249 -6.06 23.61 19.98
C PHE A 249 -6.58 22.42 19.14
N LEU A 250 -7.75 21.89 19.43
CA LEU A 250 -8.35 20.77 18.69
C LEU A 250 -8.41 21.05 17.18
N ARG A 251 -8.91 22.23 16.80
CA ARG A 251 -9.01 22.62 15.39
C ARG A 251 -7.65 22.72 14.71
N ARG A 252 -6.70 23.43 15.36
CA ARG A 252 -5.34 23.64 14.80
C ARG A 252 -4.55 22.35 14.79
N PHE A 253 -4.65 21.52 15.83
CA PHE A 253 -3.98 20.23 15.89
C PHE A 253 -4.43 19.30 14.79
N SER A 254 -5.76 19.15 14.58
CA SER A 254 -6.28 18.33 13.49
C SER A 254 -5.93 18.88 12.11
N ALA A 255 -5.90 20.19 11.92
CA ALA A 255 -5.48 20.80 10.65
C ALA A 255 -3.98 20.57 10.36
N ALA A 256 -3.13 20.62 11.37
CA ALA A 256 -1.69 20.45 11.25
C ALA A 256 -1.27 18.97 11.07
N THR A 257 -1.90 18.08 11.85
CA THR A 257 -1.46 16.66 11.95
C THR A 257 -2.34 15.67 11.19
N GLY A 258 -3.54 16.07 10.77
CA GLY A 258 -4.57 15.18 10.20
C GLY A 258 -5.29 14.32 11.25
N LEU A 259 -4.89 14.37 12.54
CA LEU A 259 -5.40 13.52 13.61
C LEU A 259 -5.97 14.37 14.77
N LYS A 260 -6.92 13.79 15.50
CA LYS A 260 -7.29 14.37 16.81
C LYS A 260 -6.15 14.13 17.83
N PRO A 261 -5.96 15.01 18.83
CA PRO A 261 -4.90 14.84 19.83
C PRO A 261 -4.90 13.48 20.50
N THR A 262 -6.06 12.97 20.89
CA THR A 262 -6.19 11.64 21.50
C THR A 262 -5.77 10.50 20.58
N GLU A 263 -6.10 10.58 19.31
CA GLU A 263 -5.68 9.61 18.29
C GLU A 263 -4.17 9.67 18.06
N TYR A 264 -3.61 10.87 18.04
CA TYR A 264 -2.17 11.09 17.91
C TYR A 264 -1.39 10.47 19.07
N VAL A 265 -1.80 10.74 20.31
CA VAL A 265 -1.19 10.15 21.51
C VAL A 265 -1.30 8.63 21.50
N GLN A 266 -2.46 8.07 21.10
CA GLN A 266 -2.62 6.63 20.96
C GLN A 266 -1.65 6.03 19.94
N ASN A 267 -1.47 6.68 18.78
CA ASN A 267 -0.50 6.22 17.78
C ASN A 267 0.93 6.27 18.33
N ALA A 268 1.34 7.33 19.02
CA ALA A 268 2.66 7.44 19.63
C ALA A 268 2.91 6.35 20.68
N ARG A 269 1.92 6.09 21.56
CA ARG A 269 1.98 5.00 22.56
C ARG A 269 2.09 3.63 21.93
N ILE A 270 1.31 3.37 20.89
CA ILE A 270 1.34 2.08 20.18
C ILE A 270 2.65 1.92 19.39
N ALA A 271 3.22 2.98 18.84
CA ALA A 271 4.55 2.92 18.21
C ALA A 271 5.64 2.48 19.21
N LYS A 272 5.66 3.08 20.42
CA LYS A 272 6.55 2.65 21.52
C LYS A 272 6.31 1.18 21.92
N ALA A 273 5.06 0.77 22.06
CA ALA A 273 4.71 -0.60 22.41
C ALA A 273 5.13 -1.63 21.34
N ARG A 274 5.06 -1.27 20.05
CA ARG A 274 5.56 -2.11 18.95
C ARG A 274 7.05 -2.37 19.08
N GLU A 275 7.85 -1.32 19.27
CA GLU A 275 9.30 -1.41 19.48
C GLU A 275 9.62 -2.37 20.64
N SER A 276 8.92 -2.23 21.78
CA SER A 276 9.09 -3.13 22.92
C SER A 276 8.70 -4.59 22.59
N LEU A 277 7.60 -4.80 21.85
CA LEU A 277 7.19 -6.14 21.42
C LEU A 277 8.19 -6.80 20.47
N GLU A 278 8.88 -6.00 19.65
CA GLU A 278 9.87 -6.46 18.68
C GLU A 278 11.22 -6.78 19.35
N LEU A 279 11.64 -5.96 20.31
CA LEU A 279 13.02 -5.96 20.83
C LEU A 279 13.18 -6.51 22.24
N THR A 280 12.09 -6.76 23.00
CA THR A 280 12.16 -7.24 24.39
C THR A 280 11.33 -8.48 24.63
N GLN A 281 11.61 -9.16 25.78
CA GLN A 281 10.81 -10.29 26.27
C GLN A 281 9.79 -9.86 27.35
N ASP A 282 9.60 -8.57 27.57
CA ASP A 282 8.67 -8.05 28.57
C ASP A 282 7.25 -8.57 28.31
N THR A 283 6.49 -8.79 29.38
CA THR A 283 5.09 -9.22 29.24
C THR A 283 4.27 -8.15 28.53
N VAL A 284 3.20 -8.57 27.84
CA VAL A 284 2.30 -7.64 27.16
C VAL A 284 1.69 -6.64 28.17
N ASP A 285 1.50 -7.07 29.42
CA ASP A 285 0.95 -6.20 30.47
C ASP A 285 2.00 -5.17 30.92
N GLN A 286 3.26 -5.54 31.06
CA GLN A 286 4.36 -4.60 31.34
C GLN A 286 4.49 -3.57 30.21
N ILE A 287 4.51 -4.02 28.94
CA ILE A 287 4.57 -3.14 27.78
C ILE A 287 3.39 -2.18 27.73
N ALA A 288 2.18 -2.61 28.11
CA ALA A 288 1.01 -1.75 28.17
C ALA A 288 1.22 -0.63 29.21
N TRP A 289 1.75 -0.95 30.40
CA TRP A 289 2.06 0.01 31.45
C TRP A 289 3.12 1.01 31.00
N ASP A 290 4.23 0.53 30.43
CA ASP A 290 5.33 1.36 29.95
C ASP A 290 4.92 2.26 28.77
N ALA A 291 3.87 1.88 28.05
CA ALA A 291 3.24 2.70 27.02
C ALA A 291 2.16 3.66 27.55
N GLY A 292 1.96 3.70 28.89
CA GLY A 292 1.04 4.64 29.54
C GLY A 292 -0.43 4.20 29.55
N TYR A 293 -0.69 2.88 29.55
CA TYR A 293 -2.03 2.33 29.72
C TYR A 293 -2.19 1.71 31.12
N GLU A 294 -3.10 2.24 31.92
CA GLU A 294 -3.46 1.68 33.21
C GLU A 294 -4.33 0.41 33.10
N ASP A 295 -5.08 0.29 31.99
CA ASP A 295 -5.89 -0.88 31.66
C ASP A 295 -5.32 -1.61 30.44
N THR A 296 -4.80 -2.82 30.66
CA THR A 296 -4.25 -3.68 29.60
C THR A 296 -5.30 -4.15 28.60
N SER A 297 -6.60 -4.19 29.01
CA SER A 297 -7.69 -4.51 28.07
C SER A 297 -7.93 -3.37 27.10
N ALA A 298 -7.87 -2.12 27.56
CA ALA A 298 -7.95 -0.93 26.71
C ALA A 298 -6.76 -0.89 25.74
N PHE A 299 -5.54 -1.15 26.22
CA PHE A 299 -4.35 -1.28 25.39
C PHE A 299 -4.55 -2.30 24.25
N ARG A 300 -4.95 -3.54 24.58
CA ARG A 300 -5.15 -4.61 23.59
C ARG A 300 -6.18 -4.24 22.53
N LYS A 301 -7.26 -3.54 22.92
CA LYS A 301 -8.29 -3.04 21.97
C LYS A 301 -7.71 -1.98 21.03
N VAL A 302 -6.97 -1.00 21.56
CA VAL A 302 -6.36 0.08 20.76
C VAL A 302 -5.30 -0.51 19.84
N PHE A 303 -4.42 -1.37 20.37
CA PHE A 303 -3.39 -2.04 19.58
C PHE A 303 -4.00 -2.83 18.40
N LYS A 304 -5.00 -3.69 18.67
CA LYS A 304 -5.68 -4.44 17.61
C LYS A 304 -6.37 -3.55 16.59
N ARG A 305 -6.96 -2.44 17.02
CA ARG A 305 -7.61 -1.47 16.12
C ARG A 305 -6.61 -0.81 15.17
N LEU A 306 -5.44 -0.37 15.69
CA LEU A 306 -4.44 0.36 14.91
C LEU A 306 -3.58 -0.58 14.06
N ILE A 307 -3.16 -1.71 14.63
CA ILE A 307 -2.21 -2.65 14.00
C ILE A 307 -2.92 -3.78 13.22
N GLY A 308 -4.19 -4.04 13.51
CA GLY A 308 -4.95 -5.09 12.84
C GLY A 308 -4.79 -6.49 13.43
N MET A 309 -3.90 -6.68 14.43
CA MET A 309 -3.68 -7.96 15.12
C MET A 309 -3.44 -7.75 16.63
N THR A 310 -3.50 -8.84 17.41
CA THR A 310 -3.23 -8.76 18.85
C THR A 310 -1.73 -8.56 19.13
N PRO A 311 -1.35 -8.00 20.31
CA PRO A 311 0.06 -7.83 20.68
C PRO A 311 0.85 -9.15 20.63
N ASN A 312 0.28 -10.26 21.12
CA ASN A 312 0.95 -11.56 21.06
C ASN A 312 1.17 -12.06 19.62
N ALA A 313 0.15 -11.92 18.75
CA ALA A 313 0.29 -12.29 17.34
C ALA A 313 1.32 -11.39 16.62
N TYR A 314 1.40 -10.11 17.01
CA TYR A 314 2.39 -9.18 16.51
C TYR A 314 3.81 -9.61 16.91
N ARG A 315 4.05 -9.88 18.20
CA ARG A 315 5.35 -10.39 18.70
C ARG A 315 5.78 -11.68 18.00
N LEU A 316 4.86 -12.62 17.87
CA LEU A 316 5.16 -13.90 17.19
C LEU A 316 5.63 -13.69 15.74
N ARG A 317 5.13 -12.66 15.09
CA ARG A 317 5.43 -12.37 13.68
C ARG A 317 6.66 -11.48 13.47
N PHE A 318 6.87 -10.51 14.33
CA PHE A 318 7.87 -9.45 14.14
C PHE A 318 8.94 -9.39 15.23
N GLY A 319 8.78 -10.11 16.36
CA GLY A 319 9.77 -10.15 17.42
C GLY A 319 11.08 -10.79 16.94
N VAL A 320 12.20 -10.11 17.16
CA VAL A 320 13.54 -10.57 16.79
C VAL A 320 14.24 -11.36 17.91
N THR A 321 13.65 -11.36 19.10
CA THR A 321 14.13 -12.10 20.27
C THR A 321 13.32 -13.40 20.38
N ALA A 322 13.87 -14.49 19.86
CA ALA A 322 13.35 -15.84 20.07
C ALA A 322 13.96 -16.44 21.34
#